data_3a50091aa37e0116e626dd1d41d1ccd5
#
_entry.id   3a50091aa37e0116e626dd1d41d1ccd5
#
_cell.length_a   1.000
_cell.length_b   1.000
_cell.length_c   1.000
_cell.angle_alpha   90.00
_cell.angle_beta   90.00
_cell.angle_gamma   90.00
#
_symmetry.space_group_name_H-M   'P 1'
#
loop_
_entity.id
_entity.type
_entity.pdbx_description
1 polymer ?
#
loop_
_entity_poly.entity_id
_entity_poly.type
_entity_poly.pdbx_seq_one_letter_code
_entity_poly.pdbx_strand_id
1 'polypeptide(L)'
;MRTLGTLILCATVATSAAAQGTLSTQGFGYPAGGLSTHAEALGGSIAENDPLSPVNPADLTAWGRPGLYFQYDPEFRSVQANGNSDHTLTARFPMISGALNIGSRFTLGLSSTTFLDRTWETSFTGYAHFQGGDSSLYNERFSTDGAINDLRAALSFSVLPTLSIGIAGHVLTGQNRLLISRTFSDTNFAIFSQASELSYTGHSVSGGISWRPLPVISVGVSGDAGGTLNSFRNDTSLSSARVPKRVGFGTVFGGVSGLLLSANAEWNGWSAMNGLAESEVKAVDGWDWGVGAEVRAPSLFGQEFPVRLGYRHRILPFEANEAEVRETDYSFGLGIPVSRGRSRVDLSFTRANRNSALPDVQEHAWIMSFGFFIRP
;
A
#
# COMPACT_ATOMS: atom_id res chain seq x y z
N MET A 1 -5.98 53.97 -11.39
CA MET A 1 -4.99 53.59 -10.36
C MET A 1 -5.73 52.76 -9.31
N ARG A 2 -5.61 51.47 -9.35
CA ARG A 2 -6.22 50.52 -8.39
C ARG A 2 -5.08 50.03 -7.50
N THR A 3 -5.10 50.46 -6.24
CA THR A 3 -4.16 50.01 -5.20
C THR A 3 -4.49 48.58 -4.82
N LEU A 4 -3.62 47.63 -5.12
CA LEU A 4 -3.61 46.29 -4.57
C LEU A 4 -3.21 46.42 -3.08
N GLY A 5 -4.16 46.15 -2.19
CA GLY A 5 -3.87 46.00 -0.77
C GLY A 5 -3.17 44.67 -0.54
N THR A 6 -1.89 44.72 -0.20
CA THR A 6 -1.09 43.58 0.23
C THR A 6 -1.58 43.13 1.60
N LEU A 7 -2.26 41.97 1.66
CA LEU A 7 -2.61 41.30 2.92
C LEU A 7 -1.32 40.71 3.51
N ILE A 8 -0.71 41.38 4.47
CA ILE A 8 0.35 40.83 5.31
C ILE A 8 -0.33 39.99 6.38
N LEU A 9 -0.39 38.69 6.19
CA LEU A 9 -0.81 37.70 7.17
C LEU A 9 0.34 37.51 8.15
N CYS A 10 0.29 38.14 9.33
CA CYS A 10 1.21 37.81 10.41
C CYS A 10 0.86 36.42 10.94
N ALA A 11 1.65 35.45 10.60
CA ALA A 11 1.63 34.12 11.19
C ALA A 11 2.20 34.23 12.62
N THR A 12 1.35 34.33 13.60
CA THR A 12 1.74 34.11 15.00
C THR A 12 1.83 32.62 15.24
N VAL A 13 2.97 32.22 15.73
CA VAL A 13 3.42 30.90 16.20
C VAL A 13 2.26 29.99 16.56
N ALA A 14 1.93 29.09 15.63
CA ALA A 14 1.09 27.95 15.93
C ALA A 14 1.93 26.99 16.77
N THR A 15 1.66 26.96 18.07
CA THR A 15 2.12 25.88 18.93
C THR A 15 1.61 24.56 18.33
N SER A 16 2.55 23.78 17.84
CA SER A 16 2.41 22.34 17.51
C SER A 16 1.05 21.89 16.99
N ALA A 17 0.76 22.15 15.73
CA ALA A 17 -0.21 21.34 14.99
C ALA A 17 0.44 19.96 14.73
N ALA A 18 0.51 19.14 15.74
CA ALA A 18 0.99 17.77 15.66
C ALA A 18 -0.11 16.83 15.16
N ALA A 19 -0.78 17.20 14.06
CA ALA A 19 -1.72 16.33 13.37
C ALA A 19 -1.63 16.57 11.87
N GLN A 20 -0.42 16.63 11.34
CA GLN A 20 -0.22 16.66 9.91
C GLN A 20 -0.27 15.23 9.37
N GLY A 21 -1.47 14.76 9.11
CA GLY A 21 -1.69 13.41 8.59
C GLY A 21 -1.50 12.31 9.65
N THR A 22 -1.79 11.08 9.25
CA THR A 22 -1.51 9.87 10.03
C THR A 22 -0.08 9.41 9.74
N LEU A 23 0.56 8.66 10.64
CA LEU A 23 1.92 8.14 10.44
C LEU A 23 2.05 7.34 9.13
N SER A 24 0.99 6.62 8.75
CA SER A 24 0.98 5.80 7.54
C SER A 24 0.89 6.60 6.24
N THR A 25 0.39 7.82 6.26
CA THR A 25 0.12 8.61 5.05
C THR A 25 1.06 9.80 4.88
N GLN A 26 2.17 9.82 5.60
CA GLN A 26 3.20 10.83 5.43
C GLN A 26 3.78 10.83 4.01
N GLY A 27 4.34 11.95 3.59
CA GLY A 27 4.99 12.09 2.28
C GLY A 27 4.08 11.76 1.10
N PHE A 28 4.46 10.78 0.30
CA PHE A 28 3.73 10.40 -0.93
C PHE A 28 2.68 9.31 -0.71
N GLY A 29 2.41 8.91 0.52
CA GLY A 29 1.32 8.00 0.85
C GLY A 29 1.76 6.60 1.30
N TYR A 30 0.79 5.72 1.45
CA TYR A 30 0.96 4.39 2.02
C TYR A 30 1.05 3.32 0.92
N PRO A 31 2.04 2.41 0.96
CA PRO A 31 2.16 1.31 0.00
C PRO A 31 1.09 0.24 0.32
N ALA A 32 -0.07 0.35 -0.34
CA ALA A 32 -1.27 -0.43 -0.03
C ALA A 32 -1.46 -1.68 -0.89
N GLY A 33 -0.78 -1.77 -2.04
CA GLY A 33 -0.97 -2.86 -2.99
C GLY A 33 0.19 -3.86 -3.00
N GLY A 34 0.02 -4.90 -3.81
CA GLY A 34 1.07 -5.89 -4.08
C GLY A 34 0.89 -7.23 -3.37
N LEU A 35 0.21 -7.31 -2.25
CA LEU A 35 -0.09 -8.57 -1.57
C LEU A 35 -1.54 -9.00 -1.78
N SER A 36 -1.76 -10.26 -2.10
CA SER A 36 -3.10 -10.85 -2.09
C SER A 36 -3.61 -11.02 -0.65
N THR A 37 -4.92 -11.12 -0.46
CA THR A 37 -5.53 -11.45 0.84
C THR A 37 -4.93 -12.72 1.45
N HIS A 38 -4.55 -13.71 0.60
CA HIS A 38 -3.85 -14.91 1.05
C HIS A 38 -2.48 -14.59 1.64
N ALA A 39 -1.69 -13.76 0.95
CA ALA A 39 -0.37 -13.35 1.43
C ALA A 39 -0.47 -12.43 2.67
N GLU A 40 -1.44 -11.51 2.71
CA GLU A 40 -1.69 -10.66 3.89
C GLU A 40 -2.03 -11.47 5.13
N ALA A 41 -2.88 -12.52 4.98
CA ALA A 41 -3.22 -13.44 6.08
C ALA A 41 -2.00 -14.18 6.66
N LEU A 42 -0.93 -14.28 5.89
CA LEU A 42 0.35 -14.88 6.28
C LEU A 42 1.42 -13.83 6.60
N GLY A 43 1.03 -12.55 6.82
CA GLY A 43 1.99 -11.48 7.10
C GLY A 43 2.96 -11.20 5.94
N GLY A 44 2.54 -11.37 4.68
CA GLY A 44 3.39 -11.18 3.50
C GLY A 44 4.45 -12.26 3.28
N SER A 45 4.52 -13.26 4.14
CA SER A 45 5.60 -14.26 4.16
C SER A 45 5.70 -15.16 2.93
N ILE A 46 4.63 -15.20 2.10
CA ILE A 46 4.62 -15.94 0.84
C ILE A 46 4.69 -15.02 -0.39
N ALA A 47 4.91 -13.72 -0.24
CA ALA A 47 4.83 -12.74 -1.32
C ALA A 47 5.57 -13.17 -2.61
N GLU A 48 6.80 -13.68 -2.47
CA GLU A 48 7.63 -14.16 -3.58
C GLU A 48 7.21 -15.53 -4.15
N ASN A 49 6.26 -16.21 -3.50
CA ASN A 49 5.78 -17.54 -3.86
C ASN A 49 4.24 -17.60 -3.99
N ASP A 50 3.56 -16.44 -3.97
CA ASP A 50 2.11 -16.35 -4.11
C ASP A 50 1.72 -15.94 -5.53
N PRO A 51 1.09 -16.83 -6.30
CA PRO A 51 0.71 -16.52 -7.68
C PRO A 51 -0.36 -15.43 -7.78
N LEU A 52 -1.10 -15.12 -6.72
CA LEU A 52 -2.13 -14.08 -6.71
C LEU A 52 -1.54 -12.70 -6.43
N SER A 53 -0.40 -12.62 -5.73
CA SER A 53 0.34 -11.39 -5.49
C SER A 53 1.19 -11.04 -6.71
N PRO A 54 1.00 -9.88 -7.36
CA PRO A 54 1.79 -9.48 -8.52
C PRO A 54 3.20 -8.99 -8.11
N VAL A 55 3.86 -9.68 -7.21
CA VAL A 55 5.19 -9.39 -6.69
C VAL A 55 6.24 -10.06 -7.56
N ASN A 56 6.19 -11.38 -7.69
CA ASN A 56 7.12 -12.17 -8.50
C ASN A 56 6.46 -12.58 -9.83
N PRO A 57 6.91 -12.07 -10.98
CA PRO A 57 6.31 -12.45 -12.27
C PRO A 57 6.46 -13.92 -12.62
N ALA A 58 7.44 -14.64 -12.05
CA ALA A 58 7.65 -16.06 -12.30
C ALA A 58 6.53 -16.94 -11.73
N ASP A 59 5.86 -16.51 -10.65
CA ASP A 59 4.81 -17.28 -9.99
C ASP A 59 3.49 -17.33 -10.75
N LEU A 60 3.31 -16.52 -11.80
CA LEU A 60 2.14 -16.60 -12.68
C LEU A 60 1.91 -17.99 -13.25
N THR A 61 2.97 -18.79 -13.46
CA THR A 61 2.83 -20.18 -13.93
C THR A 61 2.00 -21.05 -12.99
N ALA A 62 2.00 -20.74 -11.69
CA ALA A 62 1.25 -21.47 -10.68
C ALA A 62 -0.28 -21.19 -10.72
N TRP A 63 -0.75 -20.24 -11.51
CA TRP A 63 -2.18 -20.11 -11.78
C TRP A 63 -2.76 -21.36 -12.44
N GLY A 64 -1.97 -22.02 -13.29
CA GLY A 64 -2.30 -23.29 -13.89
C GLY A 64 -3.49 -23.27 -14.87
N ARG A 65 -4.43 -22.37 -14.71
CA ARG A 65 -5.63 -22.14 -15.54
C ARG A 65 -5.98 -20.66 -15.57
N PRO A 66 -6.67 -20.18 -16.61
CA PRO A 66 -7.18 -18.81 -16.63
C PRO A 66 -8.03 -18.48 -15.42
N GLY A 67 -7.98 -17.24 -14.97
CA GLY A 67 -8.75 -16.78 -13.83
C GLY A 67 -8.67 -15.28 -13.61
N LEU A 68 -9.49 -14.80 -12.68
CA LEU A 68 -9.53 -13.42 -12.23
C LEU A 68 -9.42 -13.39 -10.71
N TYR A 69 -8.74 -12.39 -10.21
CA TYR A 69 -8.63 -12.10 -8.79
C TYR A 69 -9.02 -10.64 -8.53
N PHE A 70 -9.75 -10.42 -7.45
CA PHE A 70 -10.20 -9.12 -6.99
C PHE A 70 -10.07 -9.03 -5.48
N GLN A 71 -9.69 -7.85 -4.97
CA GLN A 71 -9.47 -7.61 -3.54
C GLN A 71 -10.13 -6.32 -3.08
N TYR A 72 -10.66 -6.34 -1.83
CA TYR A 72 -11.24 -5.20 -1.15
C TYR A 72 -10.78 -5.16 0.30
N ASP A 73 -10.21 -4.01 0.71
CA ASP A 73 -9.56 -3.85 2.01
C ASP A 73 -10.09 -2.60 2.75
N PRO A 74 -11.13 -2.73 3.60
CA PRO A 74 -11.48 -1.69 4.55
C PRO A 74 -10.46 -1.64 5.71
N GLU A 75 -10.00 -0.42 6.03
CA GLU A 75 -9.11 -0.14 7.15
C GLU A 75 -9.78 0.81 8.14
N PHE A 76 -9.87 0.36 9.40
CA PHE A 76 -10.33 1.13 10.55
C PHE A 76 -9.11 1.59 11.33
N ARG A 77 -8.82 2.88 11.28
CA ARG A 77 -7.61 3.49 11.82
C ARG A 77 -7.93 4.34 13.04
N SER A 78 -7.08 4.25 14.07
CA SER A 78 -7.09 5.10 15.24
C SER A 78 -5.72 5.73 15.42
N VAL A 79 -5.67 7.04 15.45
CA VAL A 79 -4.45 7.82 15.69
C VAL A 79 -4.56 8.45 17.07
N GLN A 80 -3.52 8.31 17.87
CA GLN A 80 -3.38 9.00 19.16
C GLN A 80 -2.21 9.97 19.07
N ALA A 81 -2.46 11.25 19.38
CA ALA A 81 -1.46 12.29 19.39
C ALA A 81 -1.75 13.31 20.50
N ASN A 82 -0.76 13.57 21.35
CA ASN A 82 -0.86 14.57 22.43
C ASN A 82 -2.11 14.39 23.33
N GLY A 83 -2.50 13.16 23.64
CA GLY A 83 -3.66 12.84 24.47
C GLY A 83 -5.02 12.92 23.75
N ASN A 84 -5.06 13.27 22.50
CA ASN A 84 -6.25 13.24 21.63
C ASN A 84 -6.26 11.98 20.77
N SER A 85 -7.44 11.47 20.47
CA SER A 85 -7.62 10.35 19.55
C SER A 85 -8.55 10.73 18.40
N ASP A 86 -8.19 10.28 17.19
CA ASP A 86 -9.00 10.41 15.98
C ASP A 86 -9.20 9.05 15.33
N HIS A 87 -10.35 8.88 14.66
CA HIS A 87 -10.74 7.62 14.02
C HIS A 87 -11.10 7.88 12.56
N THR A 88 -10.48 7.13 11.66
CA THR A 88 -10.75 7.21 10.23
C THR A 88 -11.08 5.83 9.66
N LEU A 89 -11.98 5.80 8.69
CA LEU A 89 -12.29 4.62 7.88
C LEU A 89 -11.85 4.90 6.45
N THR A 90 -11.00 4.03 5.92
CA THR A 90 -10.57 4.06 4.52
C THR A 90 -10.95 2.75 3.86
N ALA A 91 -11.60 2.80 2.70
CA ALA A 91 -11.91 1.63 1.91
C ALA A 91 -11.00 1.60 0.67
N ARG A 92 -10.29 0.50 0.47
CA ARG A 92 -9.38 0.33 -0.65
C ARG A 92 -9.79 -0.82 -1.55
N PHE A 93 -9.54 -0.65 -2.83
CA PHE A 93 -9.56 -1.72 -3.83
C PHE A 93 -8.14 -1.92 -4.36
N PRO A 94 -7.24 -2.51 -3.55
CA PRO A 94 -5.82 -2.43 -3.81
C PRO A 94 -5.38 -3.24 -5.00
N MET A 95 -6.18 -4.22 -5.44
CA MET A 95 -5.76 -5.13 -6.50
C MET A 95 -6.92 -5.72 -7.30
N ILE A 96 -6.73 -5.72 -8.61
CA ILE A 96 -7.41 -6.59 -9.57
C ILE A 96 -6.37 -7.22 -10.47
N SER A 97 -6.45 -8.53 -10.72
CA SER A 97 -5.52 -9.23 -11.60
C SER A 97 -6.19 -10.35 -12.36
N GLY A 98 -5.59 -10.72 -13.49
CA GLY A 98 -6.04 -11.83 -14.30
C GLY A 98 -4.85 -12.50 -14.99
N ALA A 99 -4.96 -13.82 -15.23
CA ALA A 99 -3.96 -14.57 -15.95
C ALA A 99 -4.57 -15.48 -17.01
N LEU A 100 -3.82 -15.65 -18.09
CA LEU A 100 -4.15 -16.50 -19.21
C LEU A 100 -2.97 -17.41 -19.54
N ASN A 101 -3.21 -18.72 -19.67
CA ASN A 101 -2.19 -19.67 -20.10
C ASN A 101 -2.11 -19.70 -21.63
N ILE A 102 -0.90 -19.59 -22.14
CA ILE A 102 -0.58 -19.65 -23.58
C ILE A 102 0.22 -20.93 -23.81
N GLY A 103 -0.46 -21.95 -24.28
CA GLY A 103 0.11 -23.31 -24.38
C GLY A 103 0.40 -23.91 -22.99
N SER A 104 1.42 -24.77 -22.89
CA SER A 104 1.75 -25.49 -21.65
C SER A 104 2.83 -24.83 -20.79
N ARG A 105 3.52 -23.82 -21.30
CA ARG A 105 4.71 -23.25 -20.66
C ARG A 105 4.64 -21.75 -20.38
N PHE A 106 3.79 -21.02 -21.09
CA PHE A 106 3.68 -19.57 -20.94
C PHE A 106 2.42 -19.18 -20.19
N THR A 107 2.53 -18.18 -19.33
CA THR A 107 1.38 -17.53 -18.69
C THR A 107 1.53 -16.03 -18.82
N LEU A 108 0.51 -15.39 -19.38
CA LEU A 108 0.38 -13.94 -19.45
C LEU A 108 -0.47 -13.46 -18.27
N GLY A 109 -0.02 -12.44 -17.55
CA GLY A 109 -0.74 -11.81 -16.47
C GLY A 109 -0.93 -10.32 -16.71
N LEU A 110 -2.09 -9.81 -16.31
CA LEU A 110 -2.39 -8.38 -16.24
C LEU A 110 -2.86 -8.07 -14.83
N SER A 111 -2.35 -7.00 -14.26
CA SER A 111 -2.81 -6.54 -12.94
C SER A 111 -2.82 -5.02 -12.83
N SER A 112 -3.71 -4.53 -11.98
CA SER A 112 -3.73 -3.16 -11.49
C SER A 112 -3.65 -3.21 -9.98
N THR A 113 -2.66 -2.56 -9.40
CA THR A 113 -2.46 -2.48 -7.94
C THR A 113 -2.28 -1.05 -7.49
N THR A 114 -2.61 -0.76 -6.24
CA THR A 114 -2.32 0.53 -5.63
C THR A 114 -0.85 0.56 -5.22
N PHE A 115 -0.04 1.35 -5.92
CA PHE A 115 1.37 1.56 -5.58
C PHE A 115 1.51 2.39 -4.31
N LEU A 116 0.84 3.57 -4.26
CA LEU A 116 0.75 4.42 -3.07
C LEU A 116 -0.67 4.98 -2.93
N ASP A 117 -1.30 4.70 -1.79
CA ASP A 117 -2.56 5.34 -1.39
C ASP A 117 -2.26 6.69 -0.73
N ARG A 118 -2.88 7.75 -1.24
CA ARG A 118 -2.70 9.12 -0.81
C ARG A 118 -3.92 9.71 -0.12
N THR A 119 -4.85 8.87 0.27
CA THR A 119 -6.10 9.30 0.89
C THR A 119 -5.92 9.53 2.38
N TRP A 120 -6.04 10.79 2.81
CA TRP A 120 -6.06 11.16 4.22
C TRP A 120 -6.77 12.50 4.43
N GLU A 121 -7.19 12.74 5.65
CA GLU A 121 -7.85 13.97 6.07
C GLU A 121 -7.38 14.34 7.48
N THR A 122 -7.18 15.63 7.71
CA THR A 122 -6.95 16.19 9.04
C THR A 122 -7.67 17.52 9.19
N SER A 123 -8.06 17.85 10.41
CA SER A 123 -8.66 19.14 10.74
C SER A 123 -8.08 19.70 12.02
N PHE A 124 -7.95 21.00 12.09
CA PHE A 124 -7.55 21.70 13.31
C PHE A 124 -8.35 22.98 13.49
N THR A 125 -8.47 23.39 14.75
CA THR A 125 -9.17 24.60 15.15
C THR A 125 -8.15 25.63 15.63
N GLY A 126 -8.28 26.87 15.18
CA GLY A 126 -7.41 27.97 15.54
C GLY A 126 -8.15 29.31 15.62
N TYR A 127 -7.44 30.34 16.04
CA TYR A 127 -7.95 31.72 16.06
C TYR A 127 -7.27 32.51 14.95
N ALA A 128 -8.08 33.16 14.12
CA ALA A 128 -7.60 34.18 13.17
C ALA A 128 -7.76 35.56 13.80
N HIS A 129 -6.69 36.33 13.76
CA HIS A 129 -6.69 37.73 14.19
C HIS A 129 -6.71 38.64 12.97
N PHE A 130 -7.66 39.56 12.91
CA PHE A 130 -7.82 40.46 11.77
C PHE A 130 -7.31 41.87 12.13
N GLN A 131 -6.97 42.64 11.11
CA GLN A 131 -6.64 44.07 11.28
C GLN A 131 -7.89 44.81 11.74
N GLY A 132 -7.85 45.38 12.95
CA GLY A 132 -9.01 46.03 13.59
C GLY A 132 -9.31 45.48 14.97
N GLY A 133 -8.62 44.41 15.40
CA GLY A 133 -8.75 43.82 16.74
C GLY A 133 -9.78 42.68 16.82
N ASP A 134 -10.50 42.42 15.75
CA ASP A 134 -11.45 41.31 15.71
C ASP A 134 -10.71 39.98 15.63
N SER A 135 -11.23 38.96 16.27
CA SER A 135 -10.74 37.58 16.19
C SER A 135 -11.89 36.62 16.00
N SER A 136 -11.71 35.64 15.15
CA SER A 136 -12.70 34.58 14.95
C SER A 136 -12.04 33.22 15.08
N LEU A 137 -12.75 32.29 15.72
CA LEU A 137 -12.41 30.88 15.71
C LEU A 137 -12.60 30.33 14.29
N TYR A 138 -11.65 29.56 13.80
CA TYR A 138 -11.79 28.87 12.53
C TYR A 138 -11.51 27.38 12.67
N ASN A 139 -12.16 26.59 11.83
CA ASN A 139 -11.81 25.21 11.56
C ASN A 139 -11.18 25.13 10.18
N GLU A 140 -9.99 24.59 10.10
CA GLU A 140 -9.28 24.33 8.84
C GLU A 140 -9.18 22.83 8.61
N ARG A 141 -9.61 22.41 7.44
CA ARG A 141 -9.61 21.01 7.00
C ARG A 141 -8.68 20.86 5.81
N PHE A 142 -7.75 19.95 5.94
CA PHE A 142 -6.91 19.47 4.85
C PHE A 142 -7.36 18.05 4.49
N SER A 143 -7.63 17.82 3.24
CA SER A 143 -7.89 16.46 2.75
C SER A 143 -7.15 16.23 1.46
N THR A 144 -6.65 15.03 1.30
CA THR A 144 -6.13 14.54 0.02
C THR A 144 -6.83 13.24 -0.30
N ASP A 145 -7.21 13.09 -1.56
CA ASP A 145 -7.92 11.92 -2.08
C ASP A 145 -7.31 11.53 -3.41
N GLY A 146 -6.87 10.28 -3.51
CA GLY A 146 -6.27 9.73 -4.70
C GLY A 146 -5.23 8.65 -4.42
N ALA A 147 -4.67 8.13 -5.50
CA ALA A 147 -3.66 7.09 -5.45
C ALA A 147 -2.73 7.15 -6.66
N ILE A 148 -1.55 6.58 -6.53
CA ILE A 148 -0.70 6.17 -7.64
C ILE A 148 -0.89 4.67 -7.80
N ASN A 149 -1.34 4.25 -8.98
CA ASN A 149 -1.59 2.86 -9.30
C ASN A 149 -0.49 2.32 -10.22
N ASP A 150 -0.22 1.02 -10.10
CA ASP A 150 0.68 0.26 -10.95
C ASP A 150 -0.14 -0.64 -11.87
N LEU A 151 -0.11 -0.35 -13.16
CA LEU A 151 -0.65 -1.20 -14.22
C LEU A 151 0.48 -2.07 -14.73
N ARG A 152 0.36 -3.38 -14.57
CA ARG A 152 1.40 -4.35 -14.87
C ARG A 152 0.95 -5.33 -15.93
N ALA A 153 1.84 -5.57 -16.91
CA ALA A 153 1.75 -6.68 -17.85
C ALA A 153 2.97 -7.61 -17.66
N ALA A 154 2.71 -8.88 -17.37
CA ALA A 154 3.74 -9.85 -17.02
C ALA A 154 3.67 -11.10 -17.89
N LEU A 155 4.83 -11.64 -18.23
CA LEU A 155 4.99 -12.90 -18.94
C LEU A 155 5.86 -13.84 -18.11
N SER A 156 5.34 -15.03 -17.83
CA SER A 156 6.06 -16.10 -17.14
C SER A 156 6.28 -17.30 -18.06
N PHE A 157 7.42 -17.96 -17.88
CA PHE A 157 7.83 -19.14 -18.64
C PHE A 157 8.31 -20.26 -17.72
N SER A 158 7.70 -21.43 -17.83
CA SER A 158 8.14 -22.66 -17.15
C SER A 158 9.31 -23.28 -17.90
N VAL A 159 10.53 -23.05 -17.41
CA VAL A 159 11.76 -23.64 -17.97
C VAL A 159 11.79 -25.13 -17.72
N LEU A 160 11.48 -25.53 -16.49
CA LEU A 160 11.33 -26.90 -16.02
C LEU A 160 10.03 -27.00 -15.19
N PRO A 161 9.52 -28.20 -14.90
CA PRO A 161 8.37 -28.36 -14.01
C PRO A 161 8.61 -27.79 -12.60
N THR A 162 9.87 -27.59 -12.22
CA THR A 162 10.31 -27.09 -10.91
C THR A 162 10.91 -25.68 -10.98
N LEU A 163 11.07 -25.08 -12.16
CA LEU A 163 11.73 -23.79 -12.34
C LEU A 163 10.95 -22.94 -13.34
N SER A 164 10.55 -21.77 -12.90
CA SER A 164 9.92 -20.74 -13.72
C SER A 164 10.71 -19.43 -13.64
N ILE A 165 10.68 -18.68 -14.73
CA ILE A 165 11.20 -17.31 -14.81
C ILE A 165 10.10 -16.39 -15.30
N GLY A 166 10.17 -15.12 -14.96
CA GLY A 166 9.17 -14.16 -15.39
C GLY A 166 9.76 -12.76 -15.53
N ILE A 167 9.12 -11.98 -16.39
CA ILE A 167 9.40 -10.55 -16.57
C ILE A 167 8.08 -9.77 -16.57
N ALA A 168 8.12 -8.51 -16.17
CA ALA A 168 6.96 -7.63 -16.29
C ALA A 168 7.38 -6.20 -16.62
N GLY A 169 6.48 -5.49 -17.33
CA GLY A 169 6.52 -4.06 -17.53
C GLY A 169 5.44 -3.40 -16.71
N HIS A 170 5.73 -2.24 -16.16
CA HIS A 170 4.87 -1.46 -15.29
C HIS A 170 4.63 -0.07 -15.83
N VAL A 171 3.40 0.40 -15.73
CA VAL A 171 3.00 1.79 -15.97
C VAL A 171 2.38 2.33 -14.70
N LEU A 172 3.07 3.28 -14.08
CA LEU A 172 2.56 3.99 -12.92
C LEU A 172 1.70 5.17 -13.39
N THR A 173 0.49 5.27 -12.87
CA THR A 173 -0.44 6.35 -13.20
C THR A 173 -1.34 6.66 -12.02
N GLY A 174 -1.81 7.90 -11.93
CA GLY A 174 -2.72 8.27 -10.87
C GLY A 174 -2.96 9.76 -10.78
N GLN A 175 -3.89 10.11 -9.93
CA GLN A 175 -4.25 11.48 -9.62
C GLN A 175 -4.42 11.63 -8.11
N ASN A 176 -4.18 12.83 -7.62
CA ASN A 176 -4.38 13.20 -6.24
C ASN A 176 -5.01 14.59 -6.17
N ARG A 177 -6.14 14.70 -5.50
CA ARG A 177 -6.83 15.95 -5.26
C ARG A 177 -6.55 16.41 -3.84
N LEU A 178 -5.91 17.56 -3.71
CA LEU A 178 -5.71 18.26 -2.44
C LEU A 178 -6.82 19.30 -2.27
N LEU A 179 -7.50 19.28 -1.15
CA LEU A 179 -8.51 20.28 -0.77
C LEU A 179 -8.11 20.89 0.58
N ILE A 180 -8.03 22.21 0.62
CA ILE A 180 -7.88 23.01 1.83
C ILE A 180 -9.14 23.82 1.99
N SER A 181 -9.82 23.71 3.12
CA SER A 181 -11.00 24.51 3.42
C SER A 181 -10.90 25.08 4.82
N ARG A 182 -11.26 26.36 4.95
CA ARG A 182 -11.32 27.06 6.24
C ARG A 182 -12.71 27.66 6.43
N THR A 183 -13.36 27.29 7.53
CA THR A 183 -14.66 27.82 7.94
C THR A 183 -14.49 28.61 9.23
N PHE A 184 -15.13 29.76 9.33
CA PHE A 184 -15.10 30.60 10.51
C PHE A 184 -16.38 30.42 11.33
N SER A 185 -16.26 30.50 12.65
CA SER A 185 -17.43 30.47 13.54
C SER A 185 -18.31 31.74 13.40
N ASP A 186 -17.71 32.87 13.02
CA ASP A 186 -18.43 34.08 12.67
C ASP A 186 -18.83 34.06 11.21
N THR A 187 -20.15 34.10 10.95
CA THR A 187 -20.73 34.06 9.62
C THR A 187 -20.46 35.29 8.75
N ASN A 188 -19.91 36.35 9.30
CA ASN A 188 -19.47 37.53 8.57
C ASN A 188 -18.21 37.25 7.71
N PHE A 189 -17.47 36.21 8.02
CA PHE A 189 -16.31 35.80 7.25
C PHE A 189 -16.68 34.74 6.20
N ALA A 190 -16.21 34.95 4.98
CA ALA A 190 -16.44 34.02 3.89
C ALA A 190 -15.64 32.71 4.09
N ILE A 191 -16.22 31.58 3.70
CA ILE A 191 -15.54 30.30 3.65
C ILE A 191 -14.41 30.40 2.62
N PHE A 192 -13.21 30.03 3.02
CA PHE A 192 -12.10 29.85 2.10
C PHE A 192 -12.01 28.40 1.66
N SER A 193 -11.90 28.14 0.37
CA SER A 193 -11.69 26.80 -0.18
C SER A 193 -10.75 26.85 -1.36
N GLN A 194 -9.73 26.02 -1.36
CA GLN A 194 -8.78 25.87 -2.45
C GLN A 194 -8.59 24.41 -2.77
N ALA A 195 -8.73 24.06 -4.05
CA ALA A 195 -8.46 22.73 -4.58
C ALA A 195 -7.25 22.76 -5.53
N SER A 196 -6.43 21.74 -5.48
CA SER A 196 -5.33 21.50 -6.41
C SER A 196 -5.32 20.03 -6.81
N GLU A 197 -5.05 19.75 -8.08
CA GLU A 197 -4.97 18.39 -8.61
C GLU A 197 -3.56 18.13 -9.13
N LEU A 198 -3.02 16.99 -8.73
CA LEU A 198 -1.74 16.48 -9.18
C LEU A 198 -1.96 15.19 -9.95
N SER A 199 -1.34 15.02 -11.07
CA SER A 199 -1.31 13.77 -11.81
C SER A 199 0.10 13.18 -11.86
N TYR A 200 0.18 11.87 -11.96
CA TYR A 200 1.43 11.10 -11.94
C TYR A 200 1.50 10.19 -13.14
N THR A 201 2.70 10.08 -13.71
CA THR A 201 3.00 9.09 -14.74
C THR A 201 4.43 8.58 -14.59
N GLY A 202 4.61 7.28 -14.75
CA GLY A 202 5.91 6.64 -14.62
C GLY A 202 5.94 5.24 -15.23
N HIS A 203 7.12 4.64 -15.23
CA HIS A 203 7.32 3.30 -15.73
C HIS A 203 8.44 2.60 -14.98
N SER A 204 8.37 1.27 -14.92
CA SER A 204 9.42 0.40 -14.38
C SER A 204 9.35 -0.99 -15.03
N VAL A 205 10.30 -1.83 -14.70
CA VAL A 205 10.34 -3.23 -15.12
C VAL A 205 10.67 -4.13 -13.94
N SER A 206 10.15 -5.35 -13.95
CA SER A 206 10.49 -6.34 -12.93
C SER A 206 10.85 -7.70 -13.56
N GLY A 207 11.59 -8.49 -12.80
CA GLY A 207 11.93 -9.85 -13.16
C GLY A 207 11.94 -10.76 -11.95
N GLY A 208 11.79 -12.07 -12.17
CA GLY A 208 11.80 -13.00 -11.07
C GLY A 208 12.05 -14.44 -11.46
N ILE A 209 12.33 -15.22 -10.44
CA ILE A 209 12.55 -16.67 -10.53
C ILE A 209 11.72 -17.34 -9.43
N SER A 210 11.07 -18.43 -9.78
CA SER A 210 10.40 -19.33 -8.83
C SER A 210 10.97 -20.73 -9.01
N TRP A 211 11.50 -21.29 -7.96
CA TRP A 211 12.20 -22.56 -7.97
C TRP A 211 11.73 -23.49 -6.86
N ARG A 212 11.45 -24.73 -7.21
CA ARG A 212 11.09 -25.81 -6.28
C ARG A 212 12.16 -26.90 -6.28
N PRO A 213 13.27 -26.69 -5.54
CA PRO A 213 14.38 -27.65 -5.49
C PRO A 213 13.96 -29.01 -4.95
N LEU A 214 13.02 -29.03 -4.02
CA LEU A 214 12.44 -30.22 -3.42
C LEU A 214 10.91 -30.13 -3.43
N PRO A 215 10.18 -31.25 -3.42
CA PRO A 215 8.71 -31.22 -3.38
C PRO A 215 8.13 -30.44 -2.20
N VAL A 216 8.89 -30.30 -1.13
CA VAL A 216 8.48 -29.65 0.13
C VAL A 216 9.05 -28.25 0.30
N ILE A 217 9.90 -27.77 -0.59
CA ILE A 217 10.53 -26.44 -0.53
C ILE A 217 10.31 -25.68 -1.81
N SER A 218 9.79 -24.46 -1.71
CA SER A 218 9.73 -23.50 -2.81
C SER A 218 10.52 -22.25 -2.43
N VAL A 219 11.23 -21.68 -3.38
CA VAL A 219 12.02 -20.45 -3.24
C VAL A 219 11.63 -19.48 -4.34
N GLY A 220 11.32 -18.25 -4.00
CA GLY A 220 11.04 -17.15 -4.91
C GLY A 220 12.07 -16.04 -4.74
N VAL A 221 12.48 -15.45 -5.86
CA VAL A 221 13.32 -14.26 -5.88
C VAL A 221 12.79 -13.33 -6.96
N SER A 222 12.59 -12.07 -6.64
CA SER A 222 12.24 -11.06 -7.63
C SER A 222 12.91 -9.72 -7.37
N GLY A 223 12.90 -8.87 -8.38
CA GLY A 223 13.41 -7.53 -8.25
C GLY A 223 12.80 -6.59 -9.27
N ASP A 224 12.65 -5.31 -8.88
CA ASP A 224 12.15 -4.24 -9.71
C ASP A 224 13.28 -3.26 -10.02
N ALA A 225 13.42 -2.91 -11.29
CA ALA A 225 14.32 -1.86 -11.75
C ALA A 225 13.48 -0.62 -12.03
N GLY A 226 13.72 0.42 -11.22
CA GLY A 226 12.97 1.65 -11.32
C GLY A 226 13.26 2.42 -12.61
N GLY A 227 12.21 2.98 -13.20
CA GLY A 227 12.26 4.02 -14.22
C GLY A 227 12.06 5.39 -13.59
N THR A 228 11.37 6.28 -14.31
CA THR A 228 11.07 7.64 -13.86
C THR A 228 9.61 7.75 -13.48
N LEU A 229 9.32 8.48 -12.41
CA LEU A 229 7.99 8.91 -12.00
C LEU A 229 7.96 10.44 -12.04
N ASN A 230 7.03 11.01 -12.79
CA ASN A 230 6.87 12.45 -12.95
C ASN A 230 5.54 12.89 -12.34
N SER A 231 5.52 14.07 -11.73
CA SER A 231 4.32 14.74 -11.26
C SER A 231 4.00 15.97 -12.12
N PHE A 232 2.70 16.21 -12.30
CA PHE A 232 2.18 17.33 -13.13
C PHE A 232 1.07 18.05 -12.37
N ARG A 233 0.94 19.35 -12.64
CA ARG A 233 -0.20 20.19 -12.26
C ARG A 233 -0.65 20.98 -13.47
N ASN A 234 -1.94 20.85 -13.85
CA ASN A 234 -2.47 21.51 -15.05
C ASN A 234 -1.57 21.30 -16.28
N ASP A 235 -1.17 20.07 -16.57
CA ASP A 235 -0.28 19.64 -17.64
C ASP A 235 1.16 20.21 -17.58
N THR A 236 1.50 20.95 -16.53
CA THR A 236 2.86 21.46 -16.29
C THR A 236 3.63 20.47 -15.40
N SER A 237 4.80 20.03 -15.85
CA SER A 237 5.70 19.20 -15.06
C SER A 237 6.18 19.96 -13.84
N LEU A 238 5.98 19.38 -12.65
CA LEU A 238 6.42 19.94 -11.37
C LEU A 238 7.72 19.33 -10.90
N SER A 239 7.78 18.01 -10.87
CA SER A 239 8.93 17.29 -10.33
C SER A 239 9.07 15.91 -10.96
N SER A 240 10.24 15.33 -10.81
CA SER A 240 10.58 14.00 -11.32
C SER A 240 11.47 13.28 -10.33
N ALA A 241 11.20 11.99 -10.12
CA ALA A 241 12.04 11.12 -9.32
C ALA A 241 12.17 9.74 -9.97
N ARG A 242 13.02 8.90 -9.40
CA ARG A 242 13.11 7.50 -9.81
C ARG A 242 12.09 6.67 -9.04
N VAL A 243 11.48 5.71 -9.74
CA VAL A 243 10.69 4.66 -9.08
C VAL A 243 11.62 3.84 -8.17
N PRO A 244 11.21 3.53 -6.93
CA PRO A 244 12.00 2.72 -6.01
C PRO A 244 12.41 1.38 -6.63
N LYS A 245 13.63 0.96 -6.37
CA LYS A 245 14.07 -0.40 -6.65
C LYS A 245 13.61 -1.30 -5.52
N ARG A 246 13.27 -2.54 -5.86
CA ARG A 246 12.91 -3.58 -4.90
C ARG A 246 13.71 -4.85 -5.16
N VAL A 247 14.07 -5.56 -4.12
CA VAL A 247 14.62 -6.92 -4.20
C VAL A 247 13.99 -7.75 -3.09
N GLY A 248 13.33 -8.85 -3.48
CA GLY A 248 12.66 -9.74 -2.55
C GLY A 248 13.19 -11.18 -2.65
N PHE A 249 13.13 -11.87 -1.52
CA PHE A 249 13.44 -13.28 -1.37
C PHE A 249 12.42 -13.94 -0.46
N GLY A 250 11.85 -15.06 -0.89
CA GLY A 250 10.86 -15.81 -0.12
C GLY A 250 11.11 -17.32 -0.16
N THR A 251 10.71 -18.01 0.90
CA THR A 251 10.74 -19.46 0.97
C THR A 251 9.48 -20.00 1.62
N VAL A 252 9.04 -21.16 1.13
CA VAL A 252 7.89 -21.90 1.62
C VAL A 252 8.29 -23.33 1.89
N PHE A 253 7.96 -23.85 3.07
CA PHE A 253 8.21 -25.22 3.50
C PHE A 253 6.91 -25.93 3.81
N GLY A 254 6.64 -27.05 3.13
CA GLY A 254 5.46 -27.91 3.28
C GLY A 254 5.81 -29.35 3.61
N GLY A 255 6.89 -29.58 4.37
CA GLY A 255 7.37 -30.94 4.72
C GLY A 255 6.58 -31.66 5.80
N VAL A 256 5.68 -30.95 6.47
CA VAL A 256 4.78 -31.53 7.49
C VAL A 256 3.36 -31.57 6.93
N SER A 257 2.73 -32.74 7.00
CA SER A 257 1.37 -32.90 6.49
C SER A 257 0.40 -31.94 7.15
N GLY A 258 -0.35 -31.19 6.35
CA GLY A 258 -1.32 -30.22 6.83
C GLY A 258 -0.73 -28.90 7.37
N LEU A 259 0.61 -28.71 7.33
CA LEU A 259 1.27 -27.50 7.77
C LEU A 259 2.16 -26.93 6.64
N LEU A 260 2.01 -25.64 6.37
CA LEU A 260 2.88 -24.87 5.53
C LEU A 260 3.51 -23.75 6.37
N LEU A 261 4.81 -23.61 6.30
CA LEU A 261 5.56 -22.51 6.93
C LEU A 261 6.17 -21.65 5.83
N SER A 262 6.24 -20.35 6.04
CA SER A 262 6.78 -19.42 5.07
C SER A 262 7.54 -18.28 5.71
N ALA A 263 8.51 -17.75 4.97
CA ALA A 263 9.26 -16.55 5.34
C ALA A 263 9.59 -15.74 4.08
N ASN A 264 9.55 -14.43 4.21
CA ASN A 264 9.90 -13.46 3.16
C ASN A 264 10.73 -12.33 3.73
N ALA A 265 11.64 -11.80 2.93
CA ALA A 265 12.36 -10.57 3.20
C ALA A 265 12.52 -9.76 1.92
N GLU A 266 12.29 -8.46 2.01
CA GLU A 266 12.28 -7.54 0.89
C GLU A 266 12.99 -6.25 1.27
N TRP A 267 13.86 -5.76 0.40
CA TRP A 267 14.45 -4.45 0.51
C TRP A 267 13.82 -3.49 -0.51
N ASN A 268 13.47 -2.29 -0.05
CA ASN A 268 12.85 -1.23 -0.83
C ASN A 268 13.67 0.05 -0.77
N GLY A 269 14.12 0.53 -1.94
CA GLY A 269 14.91 1.74 -2.13
C GLY A 269 14.06 2.98 -2.31
N TRP A 270 13.22 3.32 -1.32
CA TRP A 270 12.28 4.44 -1.38
C TRP A 270 12.95 5.80 -1.45
N SER A 271 14.20 5.95 -1.00
CA SER A 271 14.97 7.20 -1.08
C SER A 271 15.09 7.74 -2.51
N ALA A 272 14.92 6.88 -3.52
CA ALA A 272 14.85 7.27 -4.93
C ALA A 272 13.71 8.26 -5.24
N MET A 273 12.66 8.31 -4.40
CA MET A 273 11.51 9.21 -4.54
C MET A 273 11.72 10.62 -3.97
N ASN A 274 12.85 10.91 -3.32
CA ASN A 274 13.12 12.22 -2.74
C ASN A 274 13.07 13.38 -3.78
N GLY A 275 13.27 13.08 -5.07
CA GLY A 275 13.11 14.05 -6.14
C GLY A 275 11.67 14.52 -6.41
N LEU A 276 10.64 13.82 -5.91
CA LEU A 276 9.24 14.24 -5.98
C LEU A 276 8.82 15.13 -4.82
N ALA A 277 9.63 15.24 -3.77
CA ALA A 277 9.27 15.96 -2.56
C ALA A 277 9.22 17.47 -2.81
N GLU A 278 8.06 18.05 -2.69
CA GLU A 278 7.85 19.48 -2.47
C GLU A 278 7.92 19.85 -0.98
N SER A 279 8.06 18.85 -0.09
CA SER A 279 8.01 18.97 1.36
C SER A 279 9.32 18.56 2.01
N GLU A 280 9.51 18.93 3.27
CA GLU A 280 10.65 18.54 4.10
C GLU A 280 10.65 17.03 4.46
N VAL A 281 9.60 16.29 4.08
CA VAL A 281 9.49 14.86 4.36
C VAL A 281 10.36 14.05 3.42
N LYS A 282 11.28 13.27 3.97
CA LYS A 282 12.20 12.42 3.22
C LYS A 282 11.67 11.00 3.10
N ALA A 283 11.90 10.39 1.94
CA ALA A 283 11.74 8.97 1.76
C ALA A 283 13.00 8.23 2.20
N VAL A 284 12.81 7.11 2.91
CA VAL A 284 13.89 6.28 3.46
C VAL A 284 13.81 4.87 2.94
N ASP A 285 14.97 4.27 2.71
CA ASP A 285 15.07 2.87 2.33
C ASP A 285 14.71 1.98 3.52
N GLY A 286 14.04 0.87 3.25
CA GLY A 286 13.56 0.02 4.33
C GLY A 286 13.58 -1.46 3.99
N TRP A 287 13.64 -2.28 5.05
CA TRP A 287 13.40 -3.71 5.00
C TRP A 287 11.98 -4.02 5.44
N ASP A 288 11.38 -4.94 4.70
CA ASP A 288 10.10 -5.56 4.99
C ASP A 288 10.35 -7.07 5.10
N TRP A 289 9.89 -7.69 6.18
CA TRP A 289 10.02 -9.11 6.36
C TRP A 289 8.81 -9.69 7.09
N GLY A 290 8.49 -10.94 6.77
CA GLY A 290 7.35 -11.62 7.35
C GLY A 290 7.60 -13.11 7.52
N VAL A 291 6.89 -13.68 8.49
CA VAL A 291 6.81 -15.12 8.72
C VAL A 291 5.35 -15.53 8.87
N GLY A 292 5.03 -16.73 8.39
CA GLY A 292 3.64 -17.20 8.40
C GLY A 292 3.52 -18.71 8.49
N ALA A 293 2.36 -19.13 8.96
CA ALA A 293 1.96 -20.53 9.02
C ALA A 293 0.54 -20.71 8.49
N GLU A 294 0.33 -21.69 7.61
CA GLU A 294 -0.98 -22.14 7.16
C GLU A 294 -1.21 -23.56 7.66
N VAL A 295 -2.30 -23.77 8.36
CA VAL A 295 -2.75 -25.08 8.81
C VAL A 295 -3.99 -25.46 8.03
N ARG A 296 -3.96 -26.60 7.37
CA ARG A 296 -5.15 -27.20 6.76
C ARG A 296 -5.99 -27.79 7.87
N ALA A 297 -7.07 -27.10 8.21
CA ALA A 297 -8.00 -27.56 9.22
C ALA A 297 -8.67 -28.87 8.80
N PRO A 298 -9.20 -29.66 9.75
CA PRO A 298 -9.99 -30.84 9.43
C PRO A 298 -11.08 -30.48 8.41
N SER A 299 -11.37 -31.40 7.50
CA SER A 299 -12.39 -31.17 6.49
C SER A 299 -13.76 -30.97 7.14
N LEU A 300 -14.39 -29.84 6.87
CA LEU A 300 -15.76 -29.55 7.23
C LEU A 300 -16.62 -29.62 5.96
N PHE A 301 -17.73 -30.35 5.96
CA PHE A 301 -18.57 -30.57 4.77
C PHE A 301 -17.79 -31.15 3.57
N GLY A 302 -16.73 -31.92 3.80
CA GLY A 302 -15.90 -32.50 2.75
C GLY A 302 -14.96 -31.52 2.04
N GLN A 303 -14.74 -30.34 2.61
CA GLN A 303 -13.81 -29.33 2.10
C GLN A 303 -12.81 -28.92 3.20
N GLU A 304 -11.57 -28.65 2.81
CA GLU A 304 -10.54 -28.15 3.72
C GLU A 304 -10.61 -26.60 3.76
N PHE A 305 -10.59 -26.06 4.97
CA PHE A 305 -10.56 -24.62 5.23
C PHE A 305 -9.19 -24.26 5.81
N PRO A 306 -8.24 -23.77 4.99
CA PRO A 306 -6.94 -23.38 5.51
C PRO A 306 -7.07 -22.18 6.45
N VAL A 307 -6.50 -22.34 7.65
CA VAL A 307 -6.37 -21.28 8.67
C VAL A 307 -4.93 -20.77 8.62
N ARG A 308 -4.78 -19.46 8.68
CA ARG A 308 -3.50 -18.77 8.48
C ARG A 308 -3.20 -17.85 9.65
N LEU A 309 -1.92 -17.78 9.99
CA LEU A 309 -1.37 -16.85 10.96
C LEU A 309 -0.13 -16.21 10.36
N GLY A 310 0.03 -14.91 10.54
CA GLY A 310 1.14 -14.14 10.00
C GLY A 310 1.66 -13.08 10.96
N TYR A 311 2.94 -12.80 10.82
CA TYR A 311 3.63 -11.68 11.43
C TYR A 311 4.45 -10.97 10.36
N ARG A 312 4.38 -9.62 10.32
CA ARG A 312 5.15 -8.78 9.42
C ARG A 312 5.74 -7.61 10.18
N HIS A 313 6.93 -7.23 9.78
CA HIS A 313 7.58 -6.01 10.22
C HIS A 313 8.14 -5.26 9.01
N ARG A 314 7.85 -3.96 8.92
CA ARG A 314 8.36 -3.12 7.83
C ARG A 314 8.66 -1.70 8.28
N ILE A 315 9.55 -1.04 7.55
CA ILE A 315 9.80 0.40 7.62
C ILE A 315 8.95 1.05 6.54
N LEU A 316 8.07 1.98 6.92
CA LEU A 316 7.27 2.73 5.96
C LEU A 316 8.17 3.70 5.18
N PRO A 317 7.79 4.04 3.93
CA PRO A 317 8.69 4.75 3.02
C PRO A 317 9.04 6.18 3.44
N PHE A 318 8.25 6.81 4.31
CA PHE A 318 8.42 8.23 4.62
C PHE A 318 8.63 8.45 6.12
N GLU A 319 9.55 9.37 6.45
CA GLU A 319 9.81 9.82 7.80
C GLU A 319 8.66 10.68 8.33
N ALA A 320 8.44 10.62 9.64
CA ALA A 320 7.62 11.56 10.37
C ALA A 320 8.51 12.37 11.31
N ASN A 321 8.68 13.69 11.06
CA ASN A 321 9.57 14.58 11.81
C ASN A 321 10.98 14.00 11.97
N GLU A 322 11.63 13.64 10.85
CA GLU A 322 12.99 13.06 10.80
C GLU A 322 13.13 11.69 11.50
N ALA A 323 12.01 11.03 11.80
CA ALA A 323 12.00 9.72 12.41
C ALA A 323 11.38 8.67 11.48
N GLU A 324 12.01 7.50 11.39
CA GLU A 324 11.45 6.35 10.67
C GLU A 324 10.12 5.93 11.28
N VAL A 325 9.15 5.63 10.42
CA VAL A 325 7.88 5.04 10.83
C VAL A 325 7.96 3.53 10.61
N ARG A 326 7.77 2.78 11.68
CA ARG A 326 7.80 1.31 11.67
C ARG A 326 6.40 0.77 11.86
N GLU A 327 6.06 -0.23 11.05
CA GLU A 327 4.79 -0.94 11.14
C GLU A 327 5.04 -2.40 11.51
N THR A 328 4.24 -2.89 12.46
CA THR A 328 4.23 -4.29 12.88
C THR A 328 2.82 -4.83 12.79
N ASP A 329 2.66 -5.91 12.02
CA ASP A 329 1.37 -6.51 11.70
C ASP A 329 1.26 -7.92 12.30
N TYR A 330 0.10 -8.19 12.88
CA TYR A 330 -0.34 -9.53 13.29
C TYR A 330 -1.57 -9.87 12.47
N SER A 331 -1.47 -10.94 11.70
CA SER A 331 -2.52 -11.34 10.76
C SER A 331 -3.10 -12.71 11.11
N PHE A 332 -4.41 -12.82 10.91
CA PHE A 332 -5.16 -14.08 10.94
C PHE A 332 -5.99 -14.16 9.66
N GLY A 333 -6.13 -15.36 9.09
CA GLY A 333 -6.95 -15.52 7.89
C GLY A 333 -7.55 -16.89 7.70
N LEU A 334 -8.50 -16.93 6.77
CA LEU A 334 -9.26 -18.14 6.43
C LEU A 334 -9.45 -18.22 4.92
N GLY A 335 -9.22 -19.41 4.34
CA GLY A 335 -9.55 -19.69 2.95
C GLY A 335 -10.85 -20.49 2.85
N ILE A 336 -11.77 -20.04 2.01
CA ILE A 336 -13.06 -20.69 1.78
C ILE A 336 -13.12 -21.16 0.32
N PRO A 337 -12.96 -22.46 0.06
CA PRO A 337 -13.13 -23.00 -1.28
C PRO A 337 -14.60 -22.92 -1.70
N VAL A 338 -14.84 -22.48 -2.93
CA VAL A 338 -16.17 -22.33 -3.54
C VAL A 338 -16.21 -23.15 -4.84
N SER A 339 -17.39 -23.57 -5.25
CA SER A 339 -17.59 -24.29 -6.52
C SER A 339 -16.69 -25.54 -6.67
N ARG A 340 -16.60 -26.35 -5.62
CA ARG A 340 -15.75 -27.55 -5.55
C ARG A 340 -14.25 -27.24 -5.81
N GLY A 341 -13.77 -26.10 -5.25
CA GLY A 341 -12.37 -25.67 -5.34
C GLY A 341 -11.97 -24.99 -6.63
N ARG A 342 -12.92 -24.71 -7.55
CA ARG A 342 -12.64 -23.91 -8.74
C ARG A 342 -12.48 -22.42 -8.44
N SER A 343 -13.16 -21.95 -7.42
CA SER A 343 -13.07 -20.56 -6.92
C SER A 343 -12.75 -20.57 -5.44
N ARG A 344 -12.23 -19.47 -4.93
CA ARG A 344 -11.86 -19.32 -3.53
C ARG A 344 -12.18 -17.91 -3.04
N VAL A 345 -12.68 -17.81 -1.82
CA VAL A 345 -12.76 -16.56 -1.08
C VAL A 345 -11.74 -16.63 0.04
N ASP A 346 -10.83 -15.69 0.09
CA ASP A 346 -9.88 -15.53 1.16
C ASP A 346 -10.30 -14.36 2.06
N LEU A 347 -10.16 -14.53 3.37
CA LEU A 347 -10.40 -13.52 4.37
C LEU A 347 -9.12 -13.31 5.18
N SER A 348 -8.77 -12.05 5.43
CA SER A 348 -7.69 -11.69 6.34
C SER A 348 -8.14 -10.62 7.31
N PHE A 349 -7.65 -10.70 8.55
CA PHE A 349 -7.81 -9.72 9.61
C PHE A 349 -6.42 -9.38 10.12
N THR A 350 -6.01 -8.14 9.96
CA THR A 350 -4.68 -7.69 10.35
C THR A 350 -4.78 -6.57 11.38
N ARG A 351 -4.04 -6.70 12.48
CA ARG A 351 -3.79 -5.63 13.44
C ARG A 351 -2.46 -5.00 13.11
N ALA A 352 -2.47 -3.79 12.55
CA ALA A 352 -1.29 -2.99 12.27
C ALA A 352 -1.02 -2.02 13.41
N ASN A 353 0.23 -1.98 13.89
CA ASN A 353 0.71 -1.03 14.89
C ASN A 353 1.83 -0.20 14.26
N ARG A 354 1.62 1.12 14.16
CA ARG A 354 2.54 2.05 13.53
C ARG A 354 3.11 2.98 14.58
N ASN A 355 4.43 3.00 14.68
CA ASN A 355 5.15 3.78 15.66
C ASN A 355 6.28 4.56 14.98
N SER A 356 6.55 5.74 15.48
CA SER A 356 7.73 6.53 15.14
C SER A 356 8.52 6.82 16.42
N ALA A 357 9.70 7.42 16.29
CA ALA A 357 10.45 7.89 17.45
C ALA A 357 9.79 9.10 18.16
N LEU A 358 8.67 9.59 17.66
CA LEU A 358 7.87 10.62 18.31
C LEU A 358 7.16 10.03 19.54
N PRO A 359 7.44 10.51 20.76
CA PRO A 359 7.00 9.84 21.98
C PRO A 359 5.48 9.83 22.18
N ASP A 360 4.76 10.78 21.57
CA ASP A 360 3.34 10.99 21.83
C ASP A 360 2.43 10.70 20.63
N VAL A 361 2.96 10.07 19.55
CA VAL A 361 2.17 9.75 18.35
C VAL A 361 2.22 8.25 18.11
N GLN A 362 1.04 7.63 18.16
CA GLN A 362 0.85 6.21 17.86
C GLN A 362 -0.33 6.04 16.91
N GLU A 363 -0.20 5.12 15.97
CA GLU A 363 -1.28 4.78 15.06
C GLU A 363 -1.52 3.28 15.09
N HIS A 364 -2.78 2.91 15.21
CA HIS A 364 -3.24 1.54 15.18
C HIS A 364 -4.32 1.38 14.12
N ALA A 365 -4.27 0.28 13.38
CA ALA A 365 -5.30 -0.03 12.41
C ALA A 365 -5.77 -1.48 12.52
N TRP A 366 -7.06 -1.69 12.22
CA TRP A 366 -7.61 -2.98 11.85
C TRP A 366 -7.88 -2.96 10.35
N ILE A 367 -7.21 -3.85 9.63
CA ILE A 367 -7.38 -4.04 8.19
C ILE A 367 -8.09 -5.37 8.00
N MET A 368 -9.22 -5.33 7.30
CA MET A 368 -9.90 -6.53 6.84
C MET A 368 -9.62 -6.64 5.34
N SER A 369 -9.28 -7.83 4.87
CA SER A 369 -9.09 -8.07 3.45
C SER A 369 -9.99 -9.18 2.96
N PHE A 370 -10.62 -8.96 1.82
CA PHE A 370 -11.54 -9.87 1.14
C PHE A 370 -11.01 -10.13 -0.27
N GLY A 371 -10.51 -11.33 -0.50
CA GLY A 371 -9.98 -11.76 -1.79
C GLY A 371 -10.92 -12.74 -2.49
N PHE A 372 -11.23 -12.48 -3.74
CA PHE A 372 -12.11 -13.32 -4.57
C PHE A 372 -11.32 -13.83 -5.76
N PHE A 373 -11.04 -15.13 -5.77
CA PHE A 373 -10.40 -15.80 -6.89
C PHE A 373 -11.41 -16.64 -7.66
N ILE A 374 -11.60 -16.33 -8.95
CA ILE A 374 -12.61 -16.93 -9.80
C ILE A 374 -11.92 -17.60 -10.98
N ARG A 375 -12.21 -18.87 -11.18
CA ARG A 375 -11.84 -19.63 -12.39
C ARG A 375 -13.10 -20.00 -13.16
N PRO A 376 -13.18 -19.69 -14.45
CA PRO A 376 -14.32 -20.08 -15.29
C PRO A 376 -14.44 -21.60 -15.48
#